data_df991c203cebc05b63772e3baff37e7f
#
_entry.id   df991c203cebc05b63772e3baff37e7f
#
_cell.length_a   1.000
_cell.length_b   1.000
_cell.length_c   1.000
_cell.angle_alpha   90.00
_cell.angle_beta   90.00
_cell.angle_gamma   90.00
#
_symmetry.space_group_name_H-M   'P 1'
#
loop_
_entity.id
_entity.type
_entity.pdbx_description
1 polymer ?
#
loop_
_entity_poly.entity_id
_entity_poly.type
_entity_poly.pdbx_seq_one_letter_code
_entity_poly.pdbx_strand_id
1 'polypeptide(L)'
;AMLSECIPKMQYLDTSSYLPDDILVKVDRAAMGVSLETRLPFLDHNVVEYAWTLPQNLKVRNGEGKWILRRMLGKYIPGDLMDRPKMGFGVPIDSWLRGPLRDWAESLLNEKRIRDEGFLDPGLIRKKFTEHLSGDRNWQFCLWDVLMFESWLEMQC
;
A
#
# COMPACT_ATOMS: atom_id res chain seq x y z
N ALA A 1 -30.68 2.02 2.95
CA ALA A 1 -30.85 0.97 1.92
C ALA A 1 -29.59 0.73 1.11
N MET A 2 -28.80 1.77 0.78
CA MET A 2 -27.56 1.60 -0.04
C MET A 2 -26.45 0.79 0.65
N LEU A 3 -26.39 0.73 1.96
CA LEU A 3 -25.35 0.02 2.70
C LEU A 3 -25.72 -1.40 3.14
N SER A 4 -26.76 -1.99 2.56
CA SER A 4 -27.12 -3.38 2.85
C SER A 4 -26.22 -4.40 2.17
N GLU A 5 -25.64 -4.05 1.02
CA GLU A 5 -24.78 -4.89 0.22
C GLU A 5 -23.30 -4.76 0.61
N CYS A 6 -22.53 -5.81 0.41
CA CYS A 6 -21.11 -5.89 0.79
C CYS A 6 -20.24 -4.85 0.06
N ILE A 7 -20.38 -4.74 -1.26
CA ILE A 7 -19.54 -3.85 -2.08
C ILE A 7 -19.71 -2.36 -1.71
N PRO A 8 -20.93 -1.81 -1.59
CA PRO A 8 -21.11 -0.44 -1.11
C PRO A 8 -20.53 -0.18 0.28
N LYS A 9 -20.60 -1.16 1.20
CA LYS A 9 -19.97 -1.03 2.52
C LYS A 9 -18.45 -0.93 2.40
N MET A 10 -17.81 -1.78 1.60
CA MET A 10 -16.37 -1.72 1.37
C MET A 10 -15.97 -0.39 0.72
N GLN A 11 -16.70 0.05 -0.30
CA GLN A 11 -16.46 1.35 -0.94
C GLN A 11 -16.57 2.51 0.05
N TYR A 12 -17.55 2.47 0.95
CA TYR A 12 -17.70 3.48 1.98
C TYR A 12 -16.53 3.48 2.97
N LEU A 13 -16.12 2.32 3.47
CA LEU A 13 -14.99 2.19 4.37
C LEU A 13 -13.69 2.68 3.72
N ASP A 14 -13.42 2.26 2.49
CA ASP A 14 -12.24 2.72 1.77
C ASP A 14 -12.25 4.24 1.54
N THR A 15 -13.40 4.81 1.21
CA THR A 15 -13.54 6.25 0.99
C THR A 15 -13.37 7.06 2.27
N SER A 16 -13.79 6.51 3.42
CA SER A 16 -13.78 7.22 4.71
C SER A 16 -12.51 7.00 5.54
N SER A 17 -11.68 6.01 5.19
CA SER A 17 -10.46 5.68 5.94
C SER A 17 -9.24 5.54 5.03
N TYR A 18 -9.16 4.47 4.25
CA TYR A 18 -7.97 4.16 3.44
C TYR A 18 -7.62 5.27 2.44
N LEU A 19 -8.61 5.83 1.77
CA LEU A 19 -8.39 6.89 0.79
C LEU A 19 -7.78 8.16 1.41
N PRO A 20 -8.38 8.78 2.47
CA PRO A 20 -7.82 9.99 3.07
C PRO A 20 -6.54 9.72 3.86
N ASP A 21 -6.47 8.64 4.64
CA ASP A 21 -5.42 8.44 5.63
C ASP A 21 -4.15 7.77 5.07
N ASP A 22 -4.23 7.08 3.93
CA ASP A 22 -3.09 6.43 3.29
C ASP A 22 -2.80 7.02 1.90
N ILE A 23 -3.69 6.84 0.93
CA ILE A 23 -3.40 7.15 -0.47
C ILE A 23 -3.22 8.64 -0.71
N LEU A 24 -4.13 9.48 -0.21
CA LEU A 24 -4.06 10.93 -0.42
C LEU A 24 -2.90 11.55 0.34
N VAL A 25 -2.61 11.08 1.54
CA VAL A 25 -1.45 11.52 2.33
C VAL A 25 -0.14 11.22 1.61
N LYS A 26 0.00 10.02 1.03
CA LYS A 26 1.19 9.65 0.25
C LYS A 26 1.37 10.54 -0.98
N VAL A 27 0.30 10.71 -1.77
CA VAL A 27 0.33 11.50 -3.00
C VAL A 27 0.67 12.95 -2.68
N ASP A 28 -0.01 13.53 -1.69
CA ASP A 28 0.21 14.92 -1.29
C ASP A 28 1.63 15.16 -0.80
N ARG A 29 2.10 14.37 0.16
CA ARG A 29 3.46 14.53 0.72
C ARG A 29 4.55 14.31 -0.31
N ALA A 30 4.42 13.31 -1.19
CA ALA A 30 5.40 13.04 -2.24
C ALA A 30 5.44 14.18 -3.26
N ALA A 31 4.29 14.69 -3.68
CA ALA A 31 4.19 15.79 -4.63
C ALA A 31 4.66 17.12 -4.02
N MET A 32 4.21 17.44 -2.80
CA MET A 32 4.62 18.67 -2.11
C MET A 32 6.10 18.66 -1.73
N GLY A 33 6.70 17.50 -1.53
CA GLY A 33 8.14 17.36 -1.31
C GLY A 33 9.00 17.91 -2.45
N VAL A 34 8.43 18.05 -3.65
CA VAL A 34 9.04 18.68 -4.83
C VAL A 34 8.25 19.90 -5.31
N SER A 35 7.43 20.48 -4.44
CA SER A 35 6.61 21.68 -4.70
C SER A 35 5.61 21.51 -5.84
N LEU A 36 5.09 20.31 -6.05
CA LEU A 36 4.09 20.00 -7.07
C LEU A 36 2.71 19.85 -6.42
N GLU A 37 1.78 20.71 -6.78
CA GLU A 37 0.37 20.55 -6.38
C GLU A 37 -0.34 19.52 -7.25
N THR A 38 -1.01 18.55 -6.64
CA THR A 38 -1.81 17.54 -7.34
C THR A 38 -3.29 17.88 -7.30
N ARG A 39 -3.99 17.63 -8.41
CA ARG A 39 -5.45 17.74 -8.51
C ARG A 39 -6.00 16.42 -9.02
N LEU A 40 -6.99 15.88 -8.32
CA LEU A 40 -7.58 14.57 -8.58
C LEU A 40 -9.02 14.75 -9.07
N PRO A 41 -9.28 14.77 -10.40
CA PRO A 41 -10.61 15.06 -10.95
C PRO A 41 -11.70 14.10 -10.46
N PHE A 42 -11.34 12.84 -10.16
CA PHE A 42 -12.30 11.85 -9.62
C PHE A 42 -12.66 12.07 -8.15
N LEU A 43 -11.98 12.99 -7.46
CA LEU A 43 -12.31 13.37 -6.08
C LEU A 43 -13.05 14.70 -6.00
N ASP A 44 -13.43 15.30 -7.13
CA ASP A 44 -14.39 16.40 -7.13
C ASP A 44 -15.69 15.93 -6.50
N HIS A 45 -16.24 16.74 -5.57
CA HIS A 45 -17.41 16.35 -4.79
C HIS A 45 -18.62 16.00 -5.66
N ASN A 46 -18.82 16.72 -6.79
CA ASN A 46 -19.92 16.43 -7.70
C ASN A 46 -19.75 15.06 -8.37
N VAL A 47 -18.51 14.71 -8.72
CA VAL A 47 -18.20 13.40 -9.30
C VAL A 47 -18.39 12.29 -8.28
N VAL A 48 -17.94 12.48 -7.04
CA VAL A 48 -18.11 11.52 -5.94
C VAL A 48 -19.58 11.32 -5.62
N GLU A 49 -20.34 12.41 -5.43
CA GLU A 49 -21.78 12.36 -5.15
C GLU A 49 -22.53 11.63 -6.28
N TYR A 50 -22.26 11.99 -7.54
CA TYR A 50 -22.83 11.31 -8.68
C TYR A 50 -22.46 9.82 -8.72
N ALA A 51 -21.22 9.47 -8.47
CA ALA A 51 -20.78 8.07 -8.43
C ALA A 51 -21.53 7.26 -7.35
N TRP A 52 -21.87 7.87 -6.21
CA TRP A 52 -22.68 7.22 -5.19
C TRP A 52 -24.14 6.98 -5.62
N THR A 53 -24.71 7.79 -6.52
CA THR A 53 -26.07 7.57 -7.05
C THR A 53 -26.13 6.43 -8.08
N LEU A 54 -24.99 6.04 -8.67
CA LEU A 54 -24.98 5.01 -9.70
C LEU A 54 -25.33 3.62 -9.14
N PRO A 55 -26.17 2.85 -9.86
CA PRO A 55 -26.47 1.48 -9.48
C PRO A 55 -25.20 0.60 -9.57
N GLN A 56 -25.15 -0.43 -8.73
CA GLN A 56 -23.97 -1.26 -8.54
C GLN A 56 -23.47 -1.93 -9.86
N ASN A 57 -24.38 -2.32 -10.74
CA ASN A 57 -24.05 -2.94 -12.03
C ASN A 57 -23.33 -2.01 -13.03
N LEU A 58 -23.33 -0.69 -12.79
CA LEU A 58 -22.52 0.28 -13.54
C LEU A 58 -21.12 0.44 -12.93
N LYS A 59 -20.94 0.08 -11.68
CA LYS A 59 -19.64 0.13 -10.97
C LYS A 59 -18.86 -1.17 -11.13
N VAL A 60 -19.55 -2.30 -10.85
CA VAL A 60 -18.98 -3.65 -10.96
C VAL A 60 -19.97 -4.54 -11.73
N ARG A 61 -19.50 -5.21 -12.77
CA ARG A 61 -20.31 -6.10 -13.59
C ARG A 61 -19.49 -7.34 -14.00
N ASN A 62 -20.04 -8.52 -13.74
CA ASN A 62 -19.40 -9.81 -14.04
C ASN A 62 -17.97 -9.94 -13.46
N GLY A 63 -17.75 -9.43 -12.23
CA GLY A 63 -16.44 -9.42 -11.60
C GLY A 63 -15.49 -8.30 -12.09
N GLU A 64 -15.87 -7.56 -13.11
CA GLU A 64 -15.10 -6.44 -13.63
C GLU A 64 -15.44 -5.14 -12.89
N GLY A 65 -14.46 -4.55 -12.24
CA GLY A 65 -14.58 -3.25 -11.60
C GLY A 65 -14.43 -2.07 -12.55
N LYS A 66 -14.91 -0.88 -12.15
CA LYS A 66 -14.86 0.36 -12.95
C LYS A 66 -15.56 0.25 -14.30
N TRP A 67 -16.62 -0.56 -14.38
CA TRP A 67 -17.26 -0.95 -15.64
C TRP A 67 -17.66 0.26 -16.52
N ILE A 68 -18.36 1.25 -15.94
CA ILE A 68 -18.78 2.44 -16.70
C ILE A 68 -17.58 3.24 -17.25
N LEU A 69 -16.51 3.39 -16.45
CA LEU A 69 -15.29 4.09 -16.87
C LEU A 69 -14.59 3.36 -17.99
N ARG A 70 -14.50 2.03 -17.93
CA ARG A 70 -13.94 1.20 -19.01
C ARG A 70 -14.74 1.33 -20.30
N ARG A 71 -16.06 1.34 -20.19
CA ARG A 71 -16.95 1.55 -21.36
C ARG A 71 -16.79 2.93 -22.00
N MET A 72 -16.61 3.96 -21.18
CA MET A 72 -16.32 5.30 -21.68
C MET A 72 -14.95 5.36 -22.32
N LEU A 73 -13.94 4.86 -21.64
CA LEU A 73 -12.55 4.91 -22.10
C LEU A 73 -12.33 4.12 -23.39
N GLY A 74 -13.01 2.98 -23.56
CA GLY A 74 -12.96 2.17 -24.76
C GLY A 74 -13.46 2.84 -26.04
N LYS A 75 -14.07 4.03 -25.94
CA LYS A 75 -14.39 4.88 -27.10
C LYS A 75 -13.18 5.66 -27.61
N TYR A 76 -12.16 5.82 -26.80
CA TYR A 76 -11.00 6.67 -27.05
C TYR A 76 -9.68 5.90 -27.10
N ILE A 77 -9.61 4.76 -26.41
CA ILE A 77 -8.36 3.99 -26.26
C ILE A 77 -8.64 2.51 -26.61
N PRO A 78 -7.75 1.85 -27.37
CA PRO A 78 -7.81 0.42 -27.63
C PRO A 78 -7.80 -0.43 -26.36
N GLY A 79 -8.50 -1.58 -26.35
CA GLY A 79 -8.66 -2.46 -25.20
C GLY A 79 -7.34 -2.95 -24.61
N ASP A 80 -6.40 -3.30 -25.44
CA ASP A 80 -5.07 -3.83 -25.07
C ASP A 80 -4.28 -2.85 -24.15
N LEU A 81 -4.52 -1.54 -24.30
CA LEU A 81 -3.91 -0.53 -23.43
C LEU A 81 -4.61 -0.40 -22.07
N MET A 82 -5.87 -0.85 -21.97
CA MET A 82 -6.65 -0.81 -20.73
C MET A 82 -6.45 -2.07 -19.88
N ASP A 83 -6.22 -3.22 -20.51
CA ASP A 83 -6.13 -4.52 -19.86
C ASP A 83 -4.70 -4.87 -19.46
N ARG A 84 -4.10 -4.01 -18.64
CA ARG A 84 -2.78 -4.24 -18.05
C ARG A 84 -2.91 -4.90 -16.68
N PRO A 85 -1.97 -5.80 -16.32
CA PRO A 85 -1.87 -6.28 -14.94
C PRO A 85 -1.78 -5.11 -13.97
N LYS A 86 -2.57 -5.15 -12.90
CA LYS A 86 -2.48 -4.14 -11.84
C LYS A 86 -1.14 -4.26 -11.14
N MET A 87 -0.37 -3.19 -11.14
CA MET A 87 0.80 -3.04 -10.29
C MET A 87 0.43 -2.11 -9.13
N GLY A 88 0.50 -2.62 -7.90
CA GLY A 88 0.29 -1.81 -6.70
C GLY A 88 1.45 -0.83 -6.48
N PHE A 89 1.28 0.11 -5.55
CA PHE A 89 2.35 1.01 -5.09
C PHE A 89 3.34 0.28 -4.17
N GLY A 90 3.76 -0.93 -4.59
CA GLY A 90 4.72 -1.71 -3.82
C GLY A 90 6.09 -1.05 -3.85
N VAL A 91 6.64 -0.78 -2.66
CA VAL A 91 8.04 -0.40 -2.49
C VAL A 91 8.88 -1.68 -2.57
N PRO A 92 10.01 -1.70 -3.28
CA PRO A 92 10.82 -2.91 -3.44
C PRO A 92 11.65 -3.23 -2.19
N ILE A 93 11.00 -3.33 -1.02
CA ILE A 93 11.61 -3.61 0.29
C ILE A 93 12.45 -4.88 0.24
N ASP A 94 11.94 -5.91 -0.46
CA ASP A 94 12.63 -7.18 -0.64
C ASP A 94 14.06 -7.00 -1.19
N SER A 95 14.19 -6.31 -2.32
CA SER A 95 15.48 -6.06 -2.93
C SER A 95 16.34 -5.06 -2.12
N TRP A 96 15.72 -4.11 -1.43
CA TRP A 96 16.44 -3.18 -0.59
C TRP A 96 17.07 -3.85 0.62
N LEU A 97 16.36 -4.74 1.30
CA LEU A 97 16.89 -5.48 2.44
C LEU A 97 17.97 -6.50 2.07
N ARG A 98 17.97 -7.00 0.83
CA ARG A 98 19.06 -7.84 0.29
C ARG A 98 20.22 -7.04 -0.28
N GLY A 99 20.05 -5.76 -0.54
CA GLY A 99 21.00 -4.87 -1.18
C GLY A 99 21.31 -3.61 -0.37
N PRO A 100 20.87 -2.42 -0.80
CA PRO A 100 21.34 -1.15 -0.25
C PRO A 100 21.01 -0.92 1.23
N LEU A 101 19.98 -1.55 1.77
CA LEU A 101 19.62 -1.44 3.19
C LEU A 101 20.07 -2.63 4.04
N ARG A 102 20.85 -3.55 3.48
CA ARG A 102 21.27 -4.76 4.18
C ARG A 102 22.07 -4.45 5.46
N ASP A 103 23.09 -3.61 5.35
CA ASP A 103 23.99 -3.31 6.47
C ASP A 103 23.25 -2.54 7.57
N TRP A 104 22.37 -1.63 7.18
CA TRP A 104 21.48 -0.94 8.10
C TRP A 104 20.55 -1.93 8.84
N ALA A 105 19.92 -2.83 8.11
CA ALA A 105 19.06 -3.86 8.69
C ALA A 105 19.85 -4.81 9.61
N GLU A 106 21.06 -5.22 9.21
CA GLU A 106 21.95 -6.06 10.02
C GLU A 106 22.30 -5.38 11.36
N SER A 107 22.55 -4.07 11.35
CA SER A 107 22.87 -3.31 12.57
C SER A 107 21.69 -3.25 13.55
N LEU A 108 20.49 -3.00 13.05
CA LEU A 108 19.27 -2.93 13.87
C LEU A 108 18.83 -4.32 14.37
N LEU A 109 18.95 -5.35 13.53
CA LEU A 109 18.58 -6.73 13.87
C LEU A 109 19.70 -7.51 14.55
N ASN A 110 20.65 -6.81 15.18
CA ASN A 110 21.73 -7.45 15.93
C ASN A 110 21.17 -8.25 17.11
N GLU A 111 21.56 -9.51 17.24
CA GLU A 111 21.01 -10.43 18.25
C GLU A 111 21.21 -9.96 19.67
N LYS A 112 22.40 -9.41 19.97
CA LYS A 112 22.71 -8.88 21.30
C LYS A 112 21.82 -7.67 21.62
N ARG A 113 21.69 -6.73 20.68
CA ARG A 113 20.87 -5.54 20.80
C ARG A 113 19.41 -5.91 21.11
N ILE A 114 18.77 -6.75 20.27
CA ILE A 114 17.38 -7.18 20.47
C ILE A 114 17.19 -7.89 21.81
N ARG A 115 18.18 -8.69 22.24
CA ARG A 115 18.14 -9.37 23.54
C ARG A 115 18.19 -8.39 24.71
N ASP A 116 19.08 -7.40 24.63
CA ASP A 116 19.28 -6.41 25.70
C ASP A 116 18.05 -5.48 25.82
N GLU A 117 17.38 -5.17 24.73
CA GLU A 117 16.14 -4.38 24.68
C GLU A 117 14.93 -5.16 25.24
N GLY A 118 14.85 -6.47 25.03
CA GLY A 118 13.90 -7.36 25.69
C GLY A 118 12.47 -7.34 25.13
N PHE A 119 12.19 -6.65 24.03
CA PHE A 119 10.84 -6.56 23.44
C PHE A 119 10.55 -7.68 22.47
N LEU A 120 11.55 -8.22 21.79
CA LEU A 120 11.39 -9.14 20.67
C LEU A 120 12.27 -10.40 20.87
N ASP A 121 11.90 -11.50 20.21
CA ASP A 121 12.70 -12.73 20.20
C ASP A 121 13.83 -12.64 19.16
N PRO A 122 15.10 -12.53 19.60
CA PRO A 122 16.22 -12.38 18.68
C PRO A 122 16.44 -13.59 17.77
N GLY A 123 16.18 -14.80 18.27
CA GLY A 123 16.36 -16.04 17.50
C GLY A 123 15.37 -16.13 16.34
N LEU A 124 14.10 -15.78 16.60
CA LEU A 124 13.05 -15.77 15.58
C LEU A 124 13.34 -14.73 14.48
N ILE A 125 13.78 -13.54 14.88
CA ILE A 125 14.09 -12.46 13.95
C ILE A 125 15.31 -12.81 13.09
N ARG A 126 16.38 -13.28 13.69
CA ARG A 126 17.60 -13.71 12.96
C ARG A 126 17.30 -14.83 11.98
N LYS A 127 16.50 -15.82 12.36
CA LYS A 127 16.07 -16.89 11.46
C LYS A 127 15.33 -16.30 10.23
N LYS A 128 14.32 -15.45 10.46
CA LYS A 128 13.57 -14.84 9.36
C LYS A 128 14.45 -13.96 8.46
N PHE A 129 15.37 -13.23 9.04
CA PHE A 129 16.31 -12.40 8.27
C PHE A 129 17.26 -13.24 7.42
N THR A 130 17.79 -14.34 7.95
CA THR A 130 18.63 -15.29 7.21
C THR A 130 17.88 -15.94 6.06
N GLU A 131 16.66 -16.45 6.30
CA GLU A 131 15.79 -17.01 5.26
C GLU A 131 15.44 -15.98 4.17
N HIS A 132 15.29 -14.71 4.55
CA HIS A 132 15.05 -13.64 3.60
C HIS A 132 16.27 -13.36 2.73
N LEU A 133 17.46 -13.27 3.33
CA LEU A 133 18.71 -13.02 2.62
C LEU A 133 19.10 -14.15 1.68
N SER A 134 18.88 -15.42 2.08
CA SER A 134 19.14 -16.60 1.23
C SER A 134 18.15 -16.72 0.05
N GLY A 135 16.99 -16.06 0.13
CA GLY A 135 15.94 -16.21 -0.86
C GLY A 135 14.99 -17.38 -0.61
N ASP A 136 15.19 -18.17 0.46
CA ASP A 136 14.34 -19.30 0.82
C ASP A 136 12.90 -18.85 1.08
N ARG A 137 12.74 -17.69 1.70
CA ARG A 137 11.44 -17.10 1.97
C ARG A 137 11.48 -15.59 1.98
N ASN A 138 10.44 -14.96 1.41
CA ASN A 138 10.31 -13.52 1.45
C ASN A 138 9.60 -13.07 2.74
N TRP A 139 10.36 -12.45 3.65
CA TRP A 139 9.90 -11.91 4.92
C TRP A 139 9.85 -10.37 4.95
N GLN A 140 9.86 -9.71 3.79
CA GLN A 140 10.04 -8.26 3.65
C GLN A 140 9.12 -7.44 4.57
N PHE A 141 7.83 -7.72 4.63
CA PHE A 141 6.90 -6.93 5.45
C PHE A 141 7.12 -7.16 6.95
N CYS A 142 7.24 -8.41 7.36
CA CYS A 142 7.51 -8.75 8.76
C CYS A 142 8.82 -8.13 9.27
N LEU A 143 9.86 -8.18 8.45
CA LEU A 143 11.17 -7.58 8.78
C LEU A 143 11.09 -6.06 8.76
N TRP A 144 10.33 -5.48 7.84
CA TRP A 144 10.15 -4.04 7.78
C TRP A 144 9.47 -3.48 9.02
N ASP A 145 8.42 -4.14 9.51
CA ASP A 145 7.73 -3.73 10.75
C ASP A 145 8.69 -3.74 11.95
N VAL A 146 9.51 -4.80 12.07
CA VAL A 146 10.55 -4.88 13.11
C VAL A 146 11.58 -3.78 12.96
N LEU A 147 12.09 -3.55 11.76
CA LEU A 147 13.08 -2.50 11.49
C LEU A 147 12.56 -1.09 11.79
N MET A 148 11.29 -0.84 11.49
CA MET A 148 10.66 0.44 11.84
C MET A 148 10.53 0.61 13.35
N PHE A 149 10.18 -0.45 14.08
CA PHE A 149 10.14 -0.45 15.54
C PHE A 149 11.54 -0.20 16.13
N GLU A 150 12.55 -0.94 15.70
CA GLU A 150 13.93 -0.79 16.17
C GLU A 150 14.52 0.60 15.85
N SER A 151 14.23 1.13 14.66
CA SER A 151 14.64 2.48 14.26
C SER A 151 13.95 3.56 15.10
N TRP A 152 12.67 3.37 15.43
CA TRP A 152 11.95 4.27 16.33
C TRP A 152 12.52 4.21 17.75
N LEU A 153 12.80 3.00 18.25
CA LEU A 153 13.36 2.81 19.59
C LEU A 153 14.73 3.50 19.74
N GLU A 154 15.58 3.40 18.71
CA GLU A 154 16.88 4.09 18.66
C GLU A 154 16.76 5.61 18.77
N MET A 155 15.67 6.21 18.29
CA MET A 155 15.42 7.64 18.38
C MET A 155 14.89 8.08 19.77
N GLN A 156 14.47 7.14 20.63
CA GLN A 156 13.96 7.43 21.98
C GLN A 156 15.05 7.34 23.05
N CYS A 157 16.18 6.73 22.76
CA CYS A 157 17.34 6.59 23.62
C CYS A 157 18.38 7.68 23.35
#